data_f7290c4ca9e4577ec456a0d87de708b6
#
_entry.id   f7290c4ca9e4577ec456a0d87de708b6
#
_cell.length_a   1.000
_cell.length_b   1.000
_cell.length_c   1.000
_cell.angle_alpha   90.00
_cell.angle_beta   90.00
_cell.angle_gamma   90.00
#
_symmetry.space_group_name_H-M   'P 1'
#
loop_
_entity.id
_entity.type
_entity.pdbx_description
1 polymer ?
#
loop_
_entity_poly.entity_id
_entity_poly.type
_entity_poly.pdbx_seq_one_letter_code
_entity_poly.pdbx_strand_id
1 'polypeptide(L)'
;MGFRDYYRQFDDLDPDELNRAARERRHRERRLALERVPDLDLSGTEWPDLPHSEIVNAAIARARGRVNGYPDRHASATRRLLAERHGVAPEQIAVGNGAAELLQSAAMALLGRGDELLMPWPSYPLYPLMAAHAYAKPVAVDRAALLDAVTPATRALVICNPNDPTGEHMTAEALGELMAALPDGVHVLLDEALVHFQEAEPVDACLRLVDAFPRLLVVRTFSKVYGLSGLRAGYAVSSDARLLAAAAPVLGVNALTQAAVEHALRTGDAEIERRRDAVARERARLLDGLRELAIDATPSQANFIWLAAPGLSGSLLARRLRDQGVIVAPGGPLGADDHVRATVRDAAATDRLLRALETALG
;
A
#
# COMPACT_ATOMS: atom_id res chain seq x y z
N MET A 1 15.82 -30.98 -37.68
CA MET A 1 15.05 -30.22 -38.65
C MET A 1 15.63 -28.83 -38.76
N GLY A 2 16.20 -28.50 -39.94
CA GLY A 2 16.77 -27.16 -40.14
C GLY A 2 15.69 -26.14 -40.48
N PHE A 3 15.97 -24.84 -40.28
CA PHE A 3 15.05 -23.73 -40.59
C PHE A 3 14.49 -23.81 -42.02
N ARG A 4 15.25 -24.34 -42.97
CA ARG A 4 14.81 -24.57 -44.38
C ARG A 4 13.75 -25.66 -44.51
N ASP A 5 13.78 -26.71 -43.68
CA ASP A 5 12.80 -27.79 -43.75
C ASP A 5 11.45 -27.35 -43.13
N TYR A 6 11.51 -26.42 -42.20
CA TYR A 6 10.29 -25.82 -41.61
C TYR A 6 9.56 -24.95 -42.65
N TYR A 7 10.26 -24.20 -43.48
CA TYR A 7 9.62 -23.36 -44.51
C TYR A 7 9.15 -24.15 -45.73
N ARG A 8 9.81 -25.25 -46.11
CA ARG A 8 9.38 -26.10 -47.23
C ARG A 8 7.99 -26.69 -47.07
N GLN A 9 7.53 -26.92 -45.83
CA GLN A 9 6.17 -27.43 -45.62
C GLN A 9 5.07 -26.39 -45.94
N PHE A 10 5.44 -25.14 -46.19
CA PHE A 10 4.53 -24.07 -46.56
C PHE A 10 4.61 -23.66 -48.05
N ASP A 11 5.59 -24.20 -48.79
CA ASP A 11 5.80 -23.86 -50.21
C ASP A 11 4.65 -24.37 -51.11
N ASP A 12 3.92 -25.39 -50.66
CA ASP A 12 2.79 -25.97 -51.39
C ASP A 12 1.41 -25.44 -50.94
N LEU A 13 1.36 -24.49 -50.00
CA LEU A 13 0.09 -23.93 -49.49
C LEU A 13 -0.22 -22.59 -50.18
N ASP A 14 -1.46 -22.48 -50.68
CA ASP A 14 -1.96 -21.24 -51.24
C ASP A 14 -1.87 -20.10 -50.18
N PRO A 15 -1.23 -18.96 -50.53
CA PRO A 15 -1.14 -17.80 -49.64
C PRO A 15 -2.49 -17.34 -49.06
N ASP A 16 -3.59 -17.53 -49.79
CA ASP A 16 -4.94 -17.19 -49.31
C ASP A 16 -5.46 -18.20 -48.28
N GLU A 17 -5.12 -19.47 -48.39
CA GLU A 17 -5.44 -20.49 -47.37
C GLU A 17 -4.64 -20.28 -46.10
N LEU A 18 -3.35 -19.95 -46.18
CA LEU A 18 -2.52 -19.59 -45.02
C LEU A 18 -3.05 -18.36 -44.30
N ASN A 19 -3.44 -17.33 -45.06
CA ASN A 19 -4.06 -16.12 -44.48
C ASN A 19 -5.42 -16.42 -43.83
N ARG A 20 -6.21 -17.30 -44.42
CA ARG A 20 -7.50 -17.74 -43.91
C ARG A 20 -7.34 -18.53 -42.62
N ALA A 21 -6.47 -19.52 -42.59
CA ALA A 21 -6.17 -20.32 -41.37
C ALA A 21 -5.60 -19.45 -40.24
N ALA A 22 -4.72 -18.49 -40.56
CA ALA A 22 -4.17 -17.55 -39.60
C ALA A 22 -5.24 -16.59 -39.04
N ARG A 23 -6.21 -16.17 -39.85
CA ARG A 23 -7.36 -15.35 -39.41
C ARG A 23 -8.31 -16.16 -38.52
N GLU A 24 -8.66 -17.38 -38.90
CA GLU A 24 -9.51 -18.28 -38.12
C GLU A 24 -8.87 -18.64 -36.77
N ARG A 25 -7.55 -18.89 -36.75
CA ARG A 25 -6.79 -19.12 -35.52
C ARG A 25 -6.84 -17.89 -34.59
N ARG A 26 -6.60 -16.68 -35.11
CA ARG A 26 -6.72 -15.43 -34.33
C ARG A 26 -8.13 -15.17 -33.83
N HIS A 27 -9.15 -15.47 -34.65
CA HIS A 27 -10.56 -15.38 -34.24
C HIS A 27 -10.89 -16.37 -33.14
N ARG A 28 -10.39 -17.61 -33.22
CA ARG A 28 -10.55 -18.62 -32.18
C ARG A 28 -9.85 -18.21 -30.88
N GLU A 29 -8.59 -17.75 -30.96
CA GLU A 29 -7.82 -17.26 -29.83
C GLU A 29 -8.48 -16.06 -29.17
N ARG A 30 -9.00 -15.09 -29.96
CA ARG A 30 -9.78 -13.96 -29.44
C ARG A 30 -11.07 -14.39 -28.77
N ARG A 31 -11.80 -15.35 -29.35
CA ARG A 31 -13.04 -15.86 -28.76
C ARG A 31 -12.77 -16.57 -27.44
N LEU A 32 -11.76 -17.45 -27.40
CA LEU A 32 -11.34 -18.12 -26.17
C LEU A 32 -10.85 -17.14 -25.11
N ALA A 33 -10.16 -16.06 -25.50
CA ALA A 33 -9.74 -15.00 -24.58
C ALA A 33 -10.93 -14.17 -24.04
N LEU A 34 -11.97 -13.97 -24.85
CA LEU A 34 -13.21 -13.28 -24.44
C LEU A 34 -14.12 -14.17 -23.57
N GLU A 35 -14.06 -15.48 -23.74
CA GLU A 35 -14.79 -16.46 -22.93
C GLU A 35 -14.12 -16.70 -21.56
N ARG A 36 -12.83 -16.37 -21.41
CA ARG A 36 -12.09 -16.53 -20.16
C ARG A 36 -12.40 -15.35 -19.23
N VAL A 37 -13.04 -15.64 -18.10
CA VAL A 37 -13.19 -14.65 -17.03
C VAL A 37 -11.80 -14.23 -16.56
N PRO A 38 -11.45 -12.94 -16.60
CA PRO A 38 -10.14 -12.47 -16.15
C PRO A 38 -9.85 -12.90 -14.71
N ASP A 39 -8.60 -13.19 -14.41
CA ASP A 39 -8.19 -13.46 -13.04
C ASP A 39 -8.51 -12.25 -12.16
N LEU A 40 -9.02 -12.52 -10.95
CA LEU A 40 -9.28 -11.50 -9.94
C LEU A 40 -8.02 -11.34 -9.09
N ASP A 41 -7.28 -10.26 -9.28
CA ASP A 41 -6.10 -9.97 -8.47
C ASP A 41 -6.47 -9.17 -7.21
N LEU A 42 -6.31 -9.80 -6.05
CA LEU A 42 -6.50 -9.26 -4.71
C LEU A 42 -5.18 -9.24 -3.90
N SER A 43 -4.03 -9.38 -4.56
CA SER A 43 -2.73 -9.44 -3.90
C SER A 43 -2.16 -8.08 -3.54
N GLY A 44 -2.44 -7.06 -4.36
CA GLY A 44 -2.03 -5.67 -4.12
C GLY A 44 -3.01 -4.92 -3.21
N THR A 45 -2.56 -3.85 -2.58
CA THR A 45 -3.39 -3.00 -1.69
C THR A 45 -3.68 -1.62 -2.28
N GLU A 46 -3.31 -1.38 -3.52
CA GLU A 46 -3.67 -0.18 -4.26
C GLU A 46 -5.14 -0.18 -4.68
N TRP A 47 -5.69 1.01 -4.93
CA TRP A 47 -7.04 1.13 -5.44
C TRP A 47 -7.13 0.62 -6.89
N PRO A 48 -8.09 -0.27 -7.20
CA PRO A 48 -8.10 -0.97 -8.49
C PRO A 48 -8.57 -0.11 -9.68
N ASP A 49 -9.40 0.90 -9.42
CA ASP A 49 -9.97 1.72 -10.48
C ASP A 49 -9.05 2.87 -10.85
N LEU A 50 -9.14 3.30 -12.12
CA LEU A 50 -8.42 4.47 -12.59
C LEU A 50 -8.86 5.73 -11.81
N PRO A 51 -7.94 6.66 -11.55
CA PRO A 51 -8.28 7.94 -10.94
C PRO A 51 -9.20 8.74 -11.86
N HIS A 52 -9.97 9.66 -11.28
CA HIS A 52 -10.85 10.54 -12.06
C HIS A 52 -10.06 11.28 -13.15
N SER A 53 -10.65 11.37 -14.35
CA SER A 53 -9.96 11.93 -15.53
C SER A 53 -9.45 13.36 -15.32
N GLU A 54 -10.13 14.17 -14.49
CA GLU A 54 -9.71 15.53 -14.17
C GLU A 54 -8.39 15.59 -13.42
N ILE A 55 -8.09 14.60 -12.57
CA ILE A 55 -6.78 14.49 -11.88
C ILE A 55 -5.67 14.25 -12.92
N VAL A 56 -5.92 13.35 -13.86
CA VAL A 56 -4.98 13.06 -14.97
C VAL A 56 -4.81 14.29 -15.87
N ASN A 57 -5.91 14.95 -16.22
CA ASN A 57 -5.91 16.16 -17.04
C ASN A 57 -5.15 17.33 -16.36
N ALA A 58 -5.25 17.49 -15.05
CA ALA A 58 -4.49 18.48 -14.28
C ALA A 58 -2.98 18.25 -14.39
N ALA A 59 -2.53 16.98 -14.27
CA ALA A 59 -1.13 16.62 -14.47
C ALA A 59 -0.66 16.91 -15.90
N ILE A 60 -1.44 16.54 -16.93
CA ILE A 60 -1.13 16.79 -18.34
C ILE A 60 -1.07 18.30 -18.65
N ALA A 61 -2.02 19.07 -18.14
CA ALA A 61 -2.04 20.53 -18.34
C ALA A 61 -0.78 21.20 -17.75
N ARG A 62 -0.36 20.74 -16.57
CA ARG A 62 0.88 21.21 -15.96
C ARG A 62 2.11 20.81 -16.79
N ALA A 63 2.16 19.58 -17.33
CA ALA A 63 3.25 19.10 -18.16
C ALA A 63 3.46 19.97 -19.39
N ARG A 64 2.39 20.35 -20.09
CA ARG A 64 2.44 21.19 -21.32
C ARG A 64 3.13 22.52 -21.11
N GLY A 65 3.05 23.08 -19.90
CA GLY A 65 3.60 24.41 -19.61
C GLY A 65 4.99 24.45 -18.98
N ARG A 66 5.47 23.35 -18.37
CA ARG A 66 6.67 23.41 -17.51
C ARG A 66 7.47 22.11 -17.37
N VAL A 67 7.30 21.13 -18.23
CA VAL A 67 8.02 19.84 -18.09
C VAL A 67 9.54 19.97 -18.18
N ASN A 68 10.03 21.03 -18.83
CA ASN A 68 11.46 21.34 -19.00
C ASN A 68 12.08 22.14 -17.84
N GLY A 69 11.28 22.54 -16.86
CA GLY A 69 11.75 23.29 -15.69
C GLY A 69 11.71 22.45 -14.42
N TYR A 70 12.55 22.79 -13.45
CA TYR A 70 12.48 22.20 -12.12
C TYR A 70 11.13 22.49 -11.46
N PRO A 71 10.55 21.53 -10.73
CA PRO A 71 9.33 21.73 -9.95
C PRO A 71 9.60 22.66 -8.76
N ASP A 72 8.53 23.09 -8.10
CA ASP A 72 8.66 23.67 -6.76
C ASP A 72 9.23 22.59 -5.82
N ARG A 73 10.46 22.81 -5.37
CA ARG A 73 11.21 21.87 -4.53
C ARG A 73 10.46 21.49 -3.25
N HIS A 74 9.73 22.44 -2.70
CA HIS A 74 9.01 22.26 -1.43
C HIS A 74 7.54 21.87 -1.62
N ALA A 75 7.06 21.75 -2.87
CA ALA A 75 5.65 21.51 -3.17
C ALA A 75 4.72 22.44 -2.36
N SER A 76 5.03 23.74 -2.34
CA SER A 76 4.44 24.74 -1.44
C SER A 76 2.92 24.82 -1.52
N ALA A 77 2.33 24.64 -2.72
CA ALA A 77 0.89 24.63 -2.89
C ALA A 77 0.26 23.36 -2.27
N THR A 78 0.87 22.20 -2.48
CA THR A 78 0.47 20.93 -1.87
C THR A 78 0.55 21.00 -0.35
N ARG A 79 1.66 21.52 0.19
CA ARG A 79 1.84 21.70 1.65
C ARG A 79 0.76 22.60 2.26
N ARG A 80 0.39 23.70 1.62
CA ARG A 80 -0.70 24.57 2.12
C ARG A 80 -2.03 23.85 2.16
N LEU A 81 -2.38 23.12 1.10
CA LEU A 81 -3.63 22.33 1.08
C LEU A 81 -3.68 21.24 2.16
N LEU A 82 -2.55 20.56 2.40
CA LEU A 82 -2.45 19.57 3.47
C LEU A 82 -2.51 20.23 4.84
N ALA A 83 -1.85 21.38 5.03
CA ALA A 83 -1.89 22.15 6.26
C ALA A 83 -3.32 22.59 6.64
N GLU A 84 -4.06 23.12 5.66
CA GLU A 84 -5.48 23.47 5.82
C GLU A 84 -6.33 22.24 6.18
N ARG A 85 -6.10 21.10 5.51
CA ARG A 85 -6.84 19.85 5.73
C ARG A 85 -6.63 19.27 7.13
N HIS A 86 -5.39 19.32 7.63
CA HIS A 86 -5.01 18.67 8.90
C HIS A 86 -4.95 19.63 10.09
N GLY A 87 -5.11 20.94 9.87
CA GLY A 87 -5.03 21.94 10.92
C GLY A 87 -3.62 22.11 11.51
N VAL A 88 -2.58 21.92 10.71
CA VAL A 88 -1.16 22.07 11.10
C VAL A 88 -0.49 23.19 10.29
N ALA A 89 0.71 23.63 10.69
CA ALA A 89 1.46 24.61 9.92
C ALA A 89 2.07 23.97 8.65
N PRO A 90 2.18 24.70 7.51
CA PRO A 90 2.84 24.18 6.30
C PRO A 90 4.28 23.72 6.53
N GLU A 91 4.96 24.31 7.51
CA GLU A 91 6.34 23.98 7.92
C GLU A 91 6.44 22.60 8.59
N GLN A 92 5.33 22.08 9.13
CA GLN A 92 5.23 20.75 9.72
C GLN A 92 4.99 19.63 8.68
N ILE A 93 5.00 19.97 7.38
CA ILE A 93 4.72 19.02 6.30
C ILE A 93 5.91 18.91 5.35
N ALA A 94 6.30 17.68 5.04
CA ALA A 94 7.20 17.36 3.93
C ALA A 94 6.46 16.52 2.88
N VAL A 95 6.66 16.81 1.59
CA VAL A 95 6.08 16.03 0.47
C VAL A 95 7.19 15.25 -0.21
N GLY A 96 6.96 13.95 -0.47
CA GLY A 96 7.94 13.04 -1.05
C GLY A 96 7.39 12.14 -2.16
N ASN A 97 8.28 11.37 -2.80
CA ASN A 97 7.92 10.46 -3.90
C ASN A 97 7.29 9.15 -3.38
N GLY A 98 6.22 9.28 -2.61
CA GLY A 98 5.51 8.22 -1.88
C GLY A 98 5.99 8.07 -0.44
N ALA A 99 5.17 7.41 0.39
CA ALA A 99 5.48 7.16 1.80
C ALA A 99 6.80 6.39 1.99
N ALA A 100 7.09 5.43 1.11
CA ALA A 100 8.28 4.59 1.20
C ALA A 100 9.60 5.40 1.14
N GLU A 101 9.70 6.42 0.28
CA GLU A 101 10.88 7.29 0.24
C GLU A 101 11.01 8.11 1.52
N LEU A 102 9.92 8.68 2.01
CA LEU A 102 9.92 9.48 3.23
C LEU A 102 10.35 8.65 4.45
N LEU A 103 9.81 7.45 4.60
CA LEU A 103 10.19 6.51 5.65
C LEU A 103 11.66 6.09 5.54
N GLN A 104 12.11 5.72 4.34
CA GLN A 104 13.49 5.31 4.09
C GLN A 104 14.48 6.45 4.39
N SER A 105 14.19 7.66 3.93
CA SER A 105 15.03 8.84 4.16
C SER A 105 15.11 9.20 5.65
N ALA A 106 13.96 9.15 6.35
CA ALA A 106 13.91 9.35 7.80
C ALA A 106 14.73 8.28 8.55
N ALA A 107 14.58 7.00 8.19
CA ALA A 107 15.35 5.92 8.78
C ALA A 107 16.86 6.10 8.57
N MET A 108 17.28 6.47 7.35
CA MET A 108 18.71 6.73 7.05
C MET A 108 19.26 7.94 7.82
N ALA A 109 18.43 8.90 8.17
CA ALA A 109 18.85 10.06 8.96
C ALA A 109 18.94 9.77 10.46
N LEU A 110 18.16 8.82 10.95
CA LEU A 110 18.07 8.47 12.38
C LEU A 110 19.01 7.33 12.79
N LEU A 111 19.35 6.44 11.84
CA LEU A 111 20.01 5.16 12.10
C LEU A 111 21.38 5.10 11.48
N GLY A 112 22.26 4.32 12.12
CA GLY A 112 23.60 4.01 11.66
C GLY A 112 24.10 2.66 12.16
N ARG A 113 25.40 2.41 11.99
CA ARG A 113 26.03 1.14 12.45
C ARG A 113 25.92 1.00 13.96
N GLY A 114 25.37 -0.13 14.39
CA GLY A 114 25.16 -0.45 15.81
C GLY A 114 23.81 -0.03 16.36
N ASP A 115 23.04 0.76 15.61
CA ASP A 115 21.68 1.13 16.00
C ASP A 115 20.67 0.04 15.64
N GLU A 116 19.52 0.05 16.31
CA GLU A 116 18.41 -0.86 16.08
C GLU A 116 17.16 -0.10 15.61
N LEU A 117 16.50 -0.65 14.57
CA LEU A 117 15.13 -0.29 14.16
C LEU A 117 14.20 -1.37 14.71
N LEU A 118 13.39 -1.01 15.69
CA LEU A 118 12.40 -1.91 16.28
C LEU A 118 11.08 -1.84 15.49
N MET A 119 10.44 -2.99 15.26
CA MET A 119 9.20 -3.08 14.52
C MET A 119 8.30 -4.21 15.03
N PRO A 120 6.96 -4.03 15.08
CA PRO A 120 6.02 -5.13 15.22
C PRO A 120 6.16 -6.10 14.05
N TRP A 121 5.96 -7.40 14.31
CA TRP A 121 5.99 -8.40 13.25
C TRP A 121 4.91 -9.47 13.50
N PRO A 122 4.17 -9.92 12.47
CA PRO A 122 4.27 -9.60 11.03
C PRO A 122 3.90 -8.14 10.71
N SER A 123 4.60 -7.57 9.71
CA SER A 123 4.37 -6.20 9.26
C SER A 123 4.87 -5.99 7.83
N TYR A 124 4.88 -4.73 7.34
CA TYR A 124 5.23 -4.42 5.98
C TYR A 124 6.70 -4.70 5.67
N PRO A 125 7.02 -5.49 4.62
CA PRO A 125 8.37 -5.99 4.35
C PRO A 125 9.42 -4.92 4.03
N LEU A 126 9.02 -3.68 3.81
CA LEU A 126 9.95 -2.56 3.62
C LEU A 126 10.79 -2.27 4.86
N TYR A 127 10.27 -2.50 6.07
CA TYR A 127 10.93 -2.03 7.29
C TYR A 127 12.26 -2.71 7.59
N PRO A 128 12.41 -4.04 7.48
CA PRO A 128 13.72 -4.66 7.58
C PRO A 128 14.73 -4.14 6.53
N LEU A 129 14.26 -3.84 5.30
CA LEU A 129 15.10 -3.27 4.25
C LEU A 129 15.54 -1.84 4.59
N MET A 130 14.66 -1.04 5.20
CA MET A 130 15.01 0.31 5.67
C MET A 130 16.16 0.27 6.68
N ALA A 131 16.10 -0.64 7.66
CA ALA A 131 17.18 -0.84 8.61
C ALA A 131 18.49 -1.25 7.91
N ALA A 132 18.42 -2.22 6.99
CA ALA A 132 19.57 -2.70 6.23
C ALA A 132 20.24 -1.58 5.41
N HIS A 133 19.43 -0.74 4.73
CA HIS A 133 19.95 0.40 3.97
C HIS A 133 20.58 1.48 4.84
N ALA A 134 20.13 1.61 6.10
CA ALA A 134 20.74 2.49 7.09
C ALA A 134 21.93 1.85 7.84
N TYR A 135 22.35 0.64 7.46
CA TYR A 135 23.36 -0.16 8.17
C TYR A 135 23.02 -0.45 9.63
N ALA A 136 21.74 -0.37 10.00
CA ALA A 136 21.22 -0.69 11.31
C ALA A 136 20.69 -2.12 11.37
N LYS A 137 20.44 -2.62 12.57
CA LYS A 137 19.87 -3.95 12.82
C LYS A 137 18.35 -3.86 12.87
N PRO A 138 17.60 -4.62 12.03
CA PRO A 138 16.15 -4.77 12.20
C PRO A 138 15.88 -5.67 13.42
N VAL A 139 14.97 -5.24 14.31
CA VAL A 139 14.52 -6.00 15.47
C VAL A 139 13.01 -6.17 15.37
N ALA A 140 12.61 -7.37 14.98
CA ALA A 140 11.20 -7.76 14.82
C ALA A 140 10.71 -8.43 16.11
N VAL A 141 9.59 -7.96 16.65
CA VAL A 141 8.99 -8.46 17.90
C VAL A 141 7.48 -8.48 17.82
N ASP A 142 6.84 -9.22 18.71
CA ASP A 142 5.40 -9.12 18.87
C ASP A 142 5.01 -7.70 19.29
N ARG A 143 3.88 -7.21 18.80
CA ARG A 143 3.39 -5.85 19.10
C ARG A 143 3.28 -5.57 20.60
N ALA A 144 2.84 -6.57 21.38
CA ALA A 144 2.72 -6.45 22.83
C ALA A 144 4.08 -6.34 23.55
N ALA A 145 5.17 -6.79 22.91
CA ALA A 145 6.51 -6.77 23.49
C ALA A 145 7.36 -5.56 23.07
N LEU A 146 6.76 -4.57 22.36
CA LEU A 146 7.51 -3.43 21.80
C LEU A 146 8.32 -2.67 22.87
N LEU A 147 7.73 -2.34 24.02
CA LEU A 147 8.41 -1.59 25.08
C LEU A 147 9.51 -2.42 25.75
N ASP A 148 9.27 -3.70 25.97
CA ASP A 148 10.21 -4.61 26.62
C ASP A 148 11.45 -4.90 25.74
N ALA A 149 11.31 -4.74 24.43
CA ALA A 149 12.37 -4.95 23.46
C ALA A 149 13.26 -3.72 23.24
N VAL A 150 12.94 -2.57 23.83
CA VAL A 150 13.75 -1.36 23.70
C VAL A 150 15.08 -1.54 24.43
N THR A 151 16.18 -1.32 23.72
CA THR A 151 17.54 -1.39 24.23
C THR A 151 18.25 -0.03 24.13
N PRO A 152 19.42 0.15 24.75
CA PRO A 152 20.23 1.35 24.56
C PRO A 152 20.67 1.59 23.09
N ALA A 153 20.60 0.56 22.22
CA ALA A 153 20.89 0.67 20.80
C ALA A 153 19.66 1.06 19.96
N THR A 154 18.45 0.96 20.50
CA THR A 154 17.21 1.34 19.81
C THR A 154 17.18 2.84 19.54
N ARG A 155 17.09 3.26 18.27
CA ARG A 155 16.99 4.67 17.87
C ARG A 155 15.66 5.02 17.27
N ALA A 156 14.99 4.03 16.65
CA ALA A 156 13.69 4.25 16.08
C ALA A 156 12.79 3.01 16.20
N LEU A 157 11.49 3.25 16.32
CA LEU A 157 10.42 2.30 16.04
C LEU A 157 9.79 2.66 14.71
N VAL A 158 9.39 1.65 13.90
CA VAL A 158 8.47 1.85 12.79
C VAL A 158 7.19 1.08 13.05
N ILE A 159 6.05 1.75 12.93
CA ILE A 159 4.72 1.20 13.20
C ILE A 159 3.84 1.46 11.99
N CYS A 160 3.28 0.41 11.37
CA CYS A 160 2.25 0.51 10.36
C CYS A 160 0.87 0.59 11.03
N ASN A 161 0.06 1.59 10.71
CA ASN A 161 -1.21 1.81 11.38
C ASN A 161 -2.31 2.35 10.44
N PRO A 162 -3.30 1.54 10.05
CA PRO A 162 -3.46 0.11 10.32
C PRO A 162 -2.32 -0.75 9.78
N ASN A 163 -2.01 -1.85 10.47
CA ASN A 163 -0.87 -2.70 10.14
C ASN A 163 -1.10 -3.50 8.85
N ASP A 164 -0.15 -3.50 7.95
CA ASP A 164 -0.08 -4.42 6.82
C ASP A 164 0.88 -5.57 7.19
N PRO A 165 0.45 -6.85 7.31
CA PRO A 165 -0.75 -7.44 6.70
C PRO A 165 -1.93 -7.71 7.64
N THR A 166 -1.82 -7.47 8.95
CA THR A 166 -2.83 -7.94 9.91
C THR A 166 -4.12 -7.12 9.90
N GLY A 167 -4.06 -5.86 9.44
CA GLY A 167 -5.19 -4.93 9.49
C GLY A 167 -5.48 -4.35 10.89
N GLU A 168 -4.71 -4.73 11.91
CA GLU A 168 -4.86 -4.20 13.26
C GLU A 168 -4.59 -2.70 13.32
N HIS A 169 -5.35 -2.00 14.16
CA HIS A 169 -5.22 -0.58 14.39
C HIS A 169 -4.76 -0.28 15.83
N MET A 170 -3.85 0.69 15.99
CA MET A 170 -3.46 1.28 17.24
C MET A 170 -4.15 2.64 17.37
N THR A 171 -4.91 2.86 18.43
CA THR A 171 -5.56 4.15 18.65
C THR A 171 -4.55 5.24 19.02
N ALA A 172 -4.94 6.50 18.83
CA ALA A 172 -4.10 7.64 19.23
C ALA A 172 -3.78 7.63 20.73
N GLU A 173 -4.71 7.17 21.56
CA GLU A 173 -4.49 6.98 23.00
C GLU A 173 -3.35 5.97 23.24
N ALA A 174 -3.45 4.77 22.66
CA ALA A 174 -2.41 3.74 22.81
C ALA A 174 -1.05 4.17 22.24
N LEU A 175 -1.05 4.92 21.12
CA LEU A 175 0.17 5.51 20.58
C LEU A 175 0.75 6.56 21.53
N GLY A 176 -0.08 7.41 22.12
CA GLY A 176 0.35 8.41 23.12
C GLY A 176 0.97 7.77 24.35
N GLU A 177 0.38 6.69 24.88
CA GLU A 177 0.92 5.92 26.00
C GLU A 177 2.29 5.29 25.63
N LEU A 178 2.38 4.69 24.45
CA LEU A 178 3.66 4.15 23.92
C LEU A 178 4.71 5.25 23.84
N MET A 179 4.37 6.39 23.25
CA MET A 179 5.27 7.54 23.10
C MET A 179 5.76 8.09 24.46
N ALA A 180 4.88 8.13 25.46
CA ALA A 180 5.23 8.58 26.80
C ALA A 180 6.16 7.61 27.53
N ALA A 181 6.05 6.31 27.26
CA ALA A 181 6.87 5.26 27.88
C ALA A 181 8.24 5.07 27.20
N LEU A 182 8.40 5.48 25.94
CA LEU A 182 9.65 5.36 25.20
C LEU A 182 10.72 6.35 25.71
N PRO A 183 12.00 5.96 25.74
CA PRO A 183 13.11 6.89 26.04
C PRO A 183 13.16 8.07 25.06
N ASP A 184 13.56 9.25 25.51
CA ASP A 184 13.58 10.49 24.73
C ASP A 184 14.39 10.43 23.43
N GLY A 185 15.41 9.57 23.36
CA GLY A 185 16.24 9.39 22.16
C GLY A 185 15.66 8.46 21.09
N VAL A 186 14.46 7.87 21.32
CA VAL A 186 13.83 6.92 20.40
C VAL A 186 12.74 7.63 19.59
N HIS A 187 12.88 7.62 18.28
CA HIS A 187 11.90 8.18 17.35
C HIS A 187 10.84 7.15 16.94
N VAL A 188 9.66 7.61 16.59
CA VAL A 188 8.60 6.75 16.03
C VAL A 188 8.26 7.21 14.62
N LEU A 189 8.45 6.30 13.65
CA LEU A 189 8.02 6.42 12.26
C LEU A 189 6.67 5.72 12.15
N LEU A 190 5.58 6.51 12.13
CA LEU A 190 4.21 6.00 12.00
C LEU A 190 3.80 5.98 10.54
N ASP A 191 3.70 4.79 9.97
CA ASP A 191 3.21 4.59 8.59
C ASP A 191 1.69 4.48 8.59
N GLU A 192 1.03 5.56 8.23
CA GLU A 192 -0.43 5.67 8.09
C GLU A 192 -0.90 5.56 6.62
N ALA A 193 -0.23 4.72 5.82
CA ALA A 193 -0.62 4.55 4.42
C ALA A 193 -2.08 4.09 4.24
N LEU A 194 -2.65 3.41 5.21
CA LEU A 194 -3.98 2.80 5.18
C LEU A 194 -5.01 3.50 6.10
N VAL A 195 -4.62 4.58 6.78
CA VAL A 195 -5.43 5.24 7.81
C VAL A 195 -6.83 5.65 7.37
N HIS A 196 -7.04 5.97 6.09
CA HIS A 196 -8.34 6.35 5.57
C HIS A 196 -9.39 5.23 5.59
N PHE A 197 -8.99 3.96 5.71
CA PHE A 197 -9.91 2.81 5.72
C PHE A 197 -10.36 2.38 7.11
N GLN A 198 -9.73 2.90 8.17
CA GLN A 198 -10.14 2.61 9.55
C GLN A 198 -11.41 3.36 9.94
N GLU A 199 -12.18 2.76 10.86
CA GLU A 199 -13.45 3.29 11.37
C GLU A 199 -13.41 3.47 12.92
N ALA A 200 -12.27 3.18 13.54
CA ALA A 200 -12.14 3.15 15.00
C ALA A 200 -12.10 4.55 15.63
N GLU A 201 -11.52 5.54 14.91
CA GLU A 201 -11.34 6.91 15.42
C GLU A 201 -11.25 7.91 14.25
N PRO A 202 -11.27 9.24 14.53
CA PRO A 202 -11.06 10.24 13.49
C PRO A 202 -9.73 10.02 12.75
N VAL A 203 -9.71 10.17 11.43
CA VAL A 203 -8.55 9.91 10.56
C VAL A 203 -7.27 10.63 11.03
N ASP A 204 -7.40 11.82 11.62
CA ASP A 204 -6.27 12.62 12.07
C ASP A 204 -5.94 12.46 13.57
N ALA A 205 -6.50 11.44 14.26
CA ALA A 205 -6.30 11.27 15.69
C ALA A 205 -4.82 11.13 16.07
N CYS A 206 -4.08 10.21 15.43
CA CYS A 206 -2.64 10.05 15.67
C CYS A 206 -1.81 11.25 15.19
N LEU A 207 -2.21 11.88 14.07
CA LEU A 207 -1.51 13.04 13.53
C LEU A 207 -1.49 14.23 14.52
N ARG A 208 -2.53 14.39 15.32
CA ARG A 208 -2.60 15.45 16.36
C ARG A 208 -1.56 15.31 17.46
N LEU A 209 -0.92 14.15 17.59
CA LEU A 209 0.11 13.90 18.60
C LEU A 209 1.47 14.53 18.25
N VAL A 210 1.69 14.97 17.00
CA VAL A 210 3.00 15.48 16.55
C VAL A 210 3.49 16.69 17.34
N ASP A 211 2.59 17.54 17.83
CA ASP A 211 2.97 18.72 18.62
C ASP A 211 3.40 18.35 20.04
N ALA A 212 2.77 17.32 20.61
CA ALA A 212 3.14 16.79 21.93
C ALA A 212 4.43 15.95 21.89
N PHE A 213 4.70 15.31 20.75
CA PHE A 213 5.83 14.39 20.58
C PHE A 213 6.67 14.74 19.34
N PRO A 214 7.67 15.65 19.43
CA PRO A 214 8.51 16.04 18.31
C PRO A 214 9.25 14.86 17.63
N ARG A 215 9.47 13.77 18.37
CA ARG A 215 10.08 12.52 17.85
C ARG A 215 9.12 11.61 17.11
N LEU A 216 7.88 12.03 16.87
CA LEU A 216 6.89 11.34 16.03
C LEU A 216 6.92 11.91 14.60
N LEU A 217 7.09 11.02 13.62
CA LEU A 217 6.90 11.32 12.21
C LEU A 217 5.73 10.49 11.70
N VAL A 218 4.63 11.14 11.36
CA VAL A 218 3.47 10.50 10.71
C VAL A 218 3.64 10.56 9.21
N VAL A 219 3.57 9.41 8.53
CA VAL A 219 3.76 9.34 7.07
C VAL A 219 2.50 8.79 6.41
N ARG A 220 2.00 9.48 5.39
CA ARG A 220 0.80 9.13 4.61
C ARG A 220 1.07 9.09 3.12
N THR A 221 0.20 8.44 2.37
CA THR A 221 0.37 8.23 0.93
C THR A 221 -0.88 8.60 0.14
N PHE A 222 -0.68 8.98 -1.12
CA PHE A 222 -1.74 9.09 -2.13
C PHE A 222 -1.94 7.79 -2.94
N SER A 223 -1.20 6.72 -2.62
CA SER A 223 -1.24 5.45 -3.35
C SER A 223 -2.48 4.60 -3.09
N LYS A 224 -3.12 4.75 -1.92
CA LYS A 224 -4.20 3.86 -1.47
C LYS A 224 -5.57 4.46 -1.76
N VAL A 225 -6.21 5.11 -0.80
CA VAL A 225 -7.56 5.66 -0.95
C VAL A 225 -7.69 6.66 -2.10
N TYR A 226 -6.64 7.43 -2.41
CA TYR A 226 -6.62 8.36 -3.54
C TYR A 226 -6.46 7.67 -4.90
N GLY A 227 -5.95 6.43 -4.96
CA GLY A 227 -5.75 5.70 -6.21
C GLY A 227 -4.62 6.25 -7.10
N LEU A 228 -3.63 6.94 -6.53
CA LEU A 228 -2.55 7.60 -7.27
C LEU A 228 -1.20 6.88 -7.11
N SER A 229 -1.20 5.56 -6.95
CA SER A 229 0.02 4.78 -6.69
C SER A 229 1.11 4.97 -7.75
N GLY A 230 0.74 5.07 -9.02
CA GLY A 230 1.67 5.26 -10.14
C GLY A 230 2.32 6.65 -10.18
N LEU A 231 1.73 7.66 -9.54
CA LEU A 231 2.30 9.01 -9.48
C LEU A 231 3.36 9.18 -8.40
N ARG A 232 3.52 8.20 -7.52
CA ARG A 232 4.51 8.23 -6.43
C ARG A 232 4.43 9.51 -5.60
N ALA A 233 3.37 9.69 -4.83
CA ALA A 233 3.20 10.81 -3.92
C ALA A 233 2.88 10.35 -2.49
N GLY A 234 3.46 11.05 -1.52
CA GLY A 234 3.19 10.90 -0.10
C GLY A 234 3.59 12.15 0.65
N TYR A 235 3.26 12.21 1.92
CA TYR A 235 3.66 13.31 2.78
C TYR A 235 3.94 12.81 4.20
N ALA A 236 4.79 13.56 4.89
CA ALA A 236 5.11 13.37 6.29
C ALA A 236 4.71 14.59 7.11
N VAL A 237 4.30 14.37 8.34
CA VAL A 237 3.95 15.41 9.31
C VAL A 237 4.73 15.19 10.60
N SER A 238 5.38 16.24 11.10
CA SER A 238 6.09 16.26 12.39
C SER A 238 6.25 17.69 12.87
N SER A 239 6.45 17.91 14.15
CA SER A 239 6.89 19.19 14.69
C SER A 239 8.43 19.36 14.67
N ASP A 240 9.20 18.31 14.40
CA ASP A 240 10.64 18.40 14.22
C ASP A 240 11.02 18.75 12.76
N ALA A 241 11.38 20.01 12.56
CA ALA A 241 11.80 20.54 11.26
C ALA A 241 13.05 19.84 10.69
N ARG A 242 13.96 19.31 11.54
CA ARG A 242 15.18 18.63 11.10
C ARG A 242 14.82 17.25 10.56
N LEU A 243 13.95 16.52 11.25
CA LEU A 243 13.47 15.22 10.82
C LEU A 243 12.70 15.33 9.50
N LEU A 244 11.83 16.34 9.36
CA LEU A 244 11.12 16.61 8.10
C LEU A 244 12.07 16.95 6.95
N ALA A 245 13.07 17.80 7.20
CA ALA A 245 14.05 18.16 6.18
C ALA A 245 14.87 16.94 5.72
N ALA A 246 15.20 16.02 6.64
CA ALA A 246 15.93 14.80 6.34
C ALA A 246 15.06 13.77 5.58
N ALA A 247 13.76 13.72 5.87
CA ALA A 247 12.81 12.84 5.16
C ALA A 247 12.49 13.32 3.75
N ALA A 248 12.52 14.63 3.49
CA ALA A 248 12.13 15.22 2.21
C ALA A 248 13.14 14.94 1.09
N PRO A 249 12.68 14.71 -0.16
CA PRO A 249 13.57 14.54 -1.31
C PRO A 249 14.32 15.85 -1.65
N VAL A 250 15.60 15.72 -2.01
CA VAL A 250 16.50 16.87 -2.26
C VAL A 250 16.00 17.80 -3.37
N LEU A 251 15.43 17.26 -4.44
CA LEU A 251 14.92 18.03 -5.60
C LEU A 251 13.39 18.13 -5.62
N GLY A 252 12.71 17.62 -4.60
CA GLY A 252 11.25 17.64 -4.50
C GLY A 252 10.56 16.60 -5.38
N VAL A 253 9.23 16.68 -5.39
CA VAL A 253 8.34 15.81 -6.20
C VAL A 253 8.11 16.45 -7.56
N ASN A 254 8.02 15.66 -8.62
CA ASN A 254 7.85 16.17 -9.99
C ASN A 254 6.55 17.00 -10.15
N ALA A 255 6.56 17.94 -11.11
CA ALA A 255 5.50 18.93 -11.29
C ALA A 255 4.15 18.31 -11.70
N LEU A 256 4.15 17.17 -12.39
CA LEU A 256 2.92 16.48 -12.80
C LEU A 256 2.23 15.89 -11.57
N THR A 257 2.99 15.22 -10.73
CA THR A 257 2.50 14.64 -9.47
C THR A 257 1.97 15.73 -8.54
N GLN A 258 2.69 16.87 -8.38
CA GLN A 258 2.18 18.00 -7.58
C GLN A 258 0.82 18.48 -8.10
N ALA A 259 0.66 18.69 -9.41
CA ALA A 259 -0.59 19.15 -9.99
C ALA A 259 -1.75 18.16 -9.79
N ALA A 260 -1.49 16.85 -9.96
CA ALA A 260 -2.48 15.80 -9.74
C ALA A 260 -2.91 15.74 -8.27
N VAL A 261 -1.96 15.78 -7.35
CA VAL A 261 -2.21 15.76 -5.90
C VAL A 261 -2.97 17.01 -5.45
N GLU A 262 -2.58 18.20 -5.92
CA GLU A 262 -3.31 19.44 -5.63
C GLU A 262 -4.75 19.39 -6.10
N HIS A 263 -5.00 18.82 -7.28
CA HIS A 263 -6.37 18.62 -7.78
C HIS A 263 -7.15 17.63 -6.93
N ALA A 264 -6.55 16.48 -6.62
CA ALA A 264 -7.16 15.46 -5.77
C ALA A 264 -7.51 15.97 -4.36
N LEU A 265 -6.64 16.81 -3.77
CA LEU A 265 -6.91 17.43 -2.46
C LEU A 265 -8.06 18.42 -2.47
N ARG A 266 -8.31 19.09 -3.61
CA ARG A 266 -9.42 20.06 -3.74
C ARG A 266 -10.76 19.42 -4.08
N THR A 267 -10.78 18.28 -4.75
CA THR A 267 -11.99 17.73 -5.37
C THR A 267 -12.30 16.29 -4.99
N GLY A 268 -11.38 15.61 -4.29
CA GLY A 268 -11.44 14.16 -4.11
C GLY A 268 -12.25 13.67 -2.91
N ASP A 269 -12.76 14.54 -2.03
CA ASP A 269 -13.34 14.14 -0.75
C ASP A 269 -14.52 13.18 -0.90
N ALA A 270 -15.48 13.50 -1.78
CA ALA A 270 -16.63 12.64 -2.02
C ALA A 270 -16.25 11.25 -2.55
N GLU A 271 -15.20 11.17 -3.36
CA GLU A 271 -14.69 9.88 -3.87
C GLU A 271 -13.97 9.10 -2.77
N ILE A 272 -13.23 9.77 -1.89
CA ILE A 272 -12.58 9.14 -0.73
C ILE A 272 -13.65 8.54 0.20
N GLU A 273 -14.70 9.28 0.52
CA GLU A 273 -15.82 8.80 1.34
C GLU A 273 -16.49 7.59 0.70
N ARG A 274 -16.82 7.67 -0.59
CA ARG A 274 -17.40 6.55 -1.35
C ARG A 274 -16.53 5.29 -1.28
N ARG A 275 -15.20 5.44 -1.42
CA ARG A 275 -14.23 4.32 -1.35
C ARG A 275 -14.15 3.72 0.05
N ARG A 276 -14.10 4.54 1.08
CA ARG A 276 -14.12 4.11 2.49
C ARG A 276 -15.36 3.29 2.79
N ASP A 277 -16.54 3.82 2.45
CA ASP A 277 -17.81 3.15 2.69
C ASP A 277 -17.94 1.83 1.92
N ALA A 278 -17.45 1.78 0.69
CA ALA A 278 -17.42 0.55 -0.09
C ALA A 278 -16.54 -0.52 0.56
N VAL A 279 -15.34 -0.14 1.00
CA VAL A 279 -14.43 -1.05 1.68
C VAL A 279 -15.01 -1.50 3.03
N ALA A 280 -15.58 -0.60 3.82
CA ALA A 280 -16.18 -0.94 5.13
C ALA A 280 -17.31 -1.97 4.99
N ARG A 281 -18.24 -1.75 4.04
CA ARG A 281 -19.34 -2.69 3.76
C ARG A 281 -18.84 -4.05 3.30
N GLU A 282 -17.94 -4.08 2.31
CA GLU A 282 -17.45 -5.35 1.75
C GLU A 282 -16.51 -6.08 2.71
N ARG A 283 -15.77 -5.36 3.54
CA ARG A 283 -14.96 -5.94 4.61
C ARG A 283 -15.82 -6.66 5.65
N ALA A 284 -16.90 -6.03 6.11
CA ALA A 284 -17.84 -6.65 7.03
C ALA A 284 -18.48 -7.91 6.41
N ARG A 285 -18.96 -7.81 5.17
CA ARG A 285 -19.56 -8.92 4.44
C ARG A 285 -18.57 -10.08 4.22
N LEU A 286 -17.32 -9.78 3.88
CA LEU A 286 -16.28 -10.80 3.72
C LEU A 286 -15.99 -11.51 5.05
N LEU A 287 -15.87 -10.75 6.14
CA LEU A 287 -15.65 -11.32 7.49
C LEU A 287 -16.81 -12.26 7.91
N ASP A 288 -18.05 -11.92 7.59
CA ASP A 288 -19.21 -12.77 7.89
C ASP A 288 -19.13 -14.07 7.06
N GLY A 289 -18.86 -13.99 5.77
CA GLY A 289 -18.70 -15.19 4.93
C GLY A 289 -17.52 -16.08 5.34
N LEU A 290 -16.41 -15.50 5.83
CA LEU A 290 -15.28 -16.27 6.35
C LEU A 290 -15.64 -17.04 7.62
N ARG A 291 -16.46 -16.47 8.51
CA ARG A 291 -16.97 -17.18 9.71
C ARG A 291 -17.84 -18.38 9.33
N GLU A 292 -18.70 -18.24 8.30
CA GLU A 292 -19.52 -19.36 7.79
C GLU A 292 -18.67 -20.49 7.24
N LEU A 293 -17.51 -20.18 6.66
CA LEU A 293 -16.55 -21.15 6.15
C LEU A 293 -15.56 -21.67 7.22
N ALA A 294 -15.71 -21.28 8.47
CA ALA A 294 -14.78 -21.59 9.57
C ALA A 294 -13.31 -21.22 9.26
N ILE A 295 -13.10 -20.11 8.58
CA ILE A 295 -11.79 -19.54 8.26
C ILE A 295 -11.44 -18.48 9.31
N ASP A 296 -10.26 -18.60 9.91
CA ASP A 296 -9.75 -17.59 10.85
C ASP A 296 -9.38 -16.31 10.11
N ALA A 297 -9.88 -15.18 10.60
CA ALA A 297 -9.58 -13.87 10.03
C ALA A 297 -9.41 -12.83 11.13
N THR A 298 -8.33 -12.05 11.04
CA THR A 298 -8.10 -10.93 11.95
C THR A 298 -9.08 -9.79 11.63
N PRO A 299 -9.78 -9.22 12.65
CA PRO A 299 -10.57 -8.02 12.45
C PRO A 299 -9.71 -6.88 11.88
N SER A 300 -10.02 -6.45 10.66
CA SER A 300 -9.18 -5.51 9.91
C SER A 300 -9.76 -4.10 9.93
N GLN A 301 -8.89 -3.11 10.04
CA GLN A 301 -9.17 -1.69 9.83
C GLN A 301 -8.52 -1.16 8.54
N ALA A 302 -8.03 -2.07 7.68
CA ALA A 302 -7.43 -1.77 6.37
C ALA A 302 -8.38 -2.14 5.21
N ASN A 303 -7.93 -1.98 3.97
CA ASN A 303 -8.65 -2.41 2.78
C ASN A 303 -8.36 -3.86 2.37
N PHE A 304 -8.01 -4.71 3.30
CA PHE A 304 -7.76 -6.13 3.10
C PHE A 304 -8.12 -6.92 4.36
N ILE A 305 -8.17 -8.24 4.22
CA ILE A 305 -8.32 -9.20 5.31
C ILE A 305 -7.07 -10.08 5.35
N TRP A 306 -6.58 -10.33 6.57
CA TRP A 306 -5.57 -11.31 6.90
C TRP A 306 -6.25 -12.57 7.40
N LEU A 307 -6.12 -13.68 6.69
CA LEU A 307 -6.89 -14.90 6.95
C LEU A 307 -6.03 -16.16 6.87
N ALA A 308 -6.39 -17.19 7.67
CA ALA A 308 -5.79 -18.49 7.69
C ALA A 308 -6.86 -19.58 7.56
N ALA A 309 -6.66 -20.52 6.62
CA ALA A 309 -7.56 -21.66 6.45
C ALA A 309 -7.06 -22.86 7.24
N PRO A 310 -7.91 -23.54 8.03
CA PRO A 310 -7.50 -24.67 8.84
C PRO A 310 -6.81 -25.78 8.04
N GLY A 311 -5.63 -26.21 8.49
CA GLY A 311 -4.89 -27.32 7.87
C GLY A 311 -4.19 -26.98 6.55
N LEU A 312 -4.21 -25.73 6.09
CA LEU A 312 -3.54 -25.29 4.87
C LEU A 312 -2.44 -24.27 5.20
N SER A 313 -1.28 -24.39 4.55
CA SER A 313 -0.33 -23.27 4.54
C SER A 313 -0.84 -22.13 3.64
N GLY A 314 -0.47 -20.88 3.93
CA GLY A 314 -0.85 -19.73 3.11
C GLY A 314 -0.40 -19.87 1.65
N SER A 315 0.78 -20.47 1.40
CA SER A 315 1.26 -20.72 0.04
C SER A 315 0.42 -21.78 -0.71
N LEU A 316 -0.10 -22.79 -0.01
CA LEU A 316 -0.99 -23.79 -0.60
C LEU A 316 -2.38 -23.19 -0.85
N LEU A 317 -2.91 -22.43 0.10
CA LEU A 317 -4.18 -21.72 -0.06
C LEU A 317 -4.12 -20.74 -1.24
N ALA A 318 -3.07 -19.91 -1.32
CA ALA A 318 -2.87 -18.95 -2.43
C ALA A 318 -2.81 -19.65 -3.78
N ARG A 319 -2.20 -20.84 -3.86
CA ARG A 319 -2.16 -21.67 -5.08
C ARG A 319 -3.54 -22.19 -5.46
N ARG A 320 -4.27 -22.81 -4.52
CA ARG A 320 -5.63 -23.30 -4.76
C ARG A 320 -6.59 -22.20 -5.22
N LEU A 321 -6.49 -21.00 -4.62
CA LEU A 321 -7.26 -19.82 -5.04
C LEU A 321 -6.88 -19.37 -6.46
N ARG A 322 -5.59 -19.38 -6.79
CA ARG A 322 -5.11 -19.07 -8.14
C ARG A 322 -5.65 -20.04 -9.19
N ASP A 323 -5.76 -21.32 -8.86
CA ASP A 323 -6.35 -22.33 -9.75
C ASP A 323 -7.85 -22.04 -10.02
N GLN A 324 -8.51 -21.30 -9.12
CA GLN A 324 -9.88 -20.77 -9.28
C GLN A 324 -9.90 -19.34 -9.90
N GLY A 325 -8.75 -18.83 -10.37
CA GLY A 325 -8.62 -17.50 -10.96
C GLY A 325 -8.71 -16.36 -9.94
N VAL A 326 -8.41 -16.61 -8.64
CA VAL A 326 -8.32 -15.57 -7.60
C VAL A 326 -6.90 -15.52 -7.07
N ILE A 327 -6.25 -14.38 -7.20
CA ILE A 327 -4.86 -14.16 -6.78
C ILE A 327 -4.86 -13.39 -5.47
N VAL A 328 -4.21 -13.95 -4.44
CA VAL A 328 -4.02 -13.32 -3.12
C VAL A 328 -2.54 -13.29 -2.77
N ALA A 329 -2.14 -12.43 -1.83
CA ALA A 329 -0.76 -12.39 -1.35
C ALA A 329 -0.52 -13.50 -0.32
N PRO A 330 0.45 -14.42 -0.56
CA PRO A 330 0.82 -15.42 0.45
C PRO A 330 1.50 -14.75 1.64
N GLY A 331 1.26 -15.28 2.84
CA GLY A 331 1.70 -14.65 4.09
C GLY A 331 3.17 -14.84 4.44
N GLY A 332 3.85 -15.85 3.89
CA GLY A 332 5.27 -16.09 4.19
C GLY A 332 6.15 -14.85 4.03
N PRO A 333 6.14 -14.17 2.87
CA PRO A 333 6.88 -12.91 2.70
C PRO A 333 6.42 -11.77 3.61
N LEU A 334 5.22 -11.88 4.19
CA LEU A 334 4.61 -10.88 5.09
C LEU A 334 4.80 -11.23 6.57
N GLY A 335 5.39 -12.40 6.88
CA GLY A 335 5.77 -12.78 8.22
C GLY A 335 4.96 -13.91 8.89
N ALA A 336 4.05 -14.59 8.15
CA ALA A 336 3.33 -15.76 8.66
C ALA A 336 2.97 -16.75 7.54
N ASP A 337 3.57 -17.94 7.60
CA ASP A 337 3.49 -18.96 6.52
C ASP A 337 2.11 -19.61 6.38
N ASP A 338 1.25 -19.51 7.38
CA ASP A 338 -0.09 -20.09 7.43
C ASP A 338 -1.20 -19.14 6.94
N HIS A 339 -0.88 -17.89 6.66
CA HIS A 339 -1.84 -16.87 6.28
C HIS A 339 -1.78 -16.49 4.79
N VAL A 340 -2.83 -15.80 4.33
CA VAL A 340 -2.86 -15.01 3.10
C VAL A 340 -3.48 -13.64 3.38
N ARG A 341 -3.08 -12.63 2.59
CA ARG A 341 -3.72 -11.31 2.59
C ARG A 341 -4.56 -11.17 1.33
N ALA A 342 -5.87 -10.91 1.49
CA ALA A 342 -6.80 -10.68 0.41
C ALA A 342 -7.37 -9.26 0.47
N THR A 343 -7.17 -8.50 -0.60
CA THR A 343 -7.68 -7.11 -0.70
C THR A 343 -9.18 -7.09 -0.89
N VAL A 344 -9.86 -6.22 -0.16
CA VAL A 344 -11.30 -5.96 -0.26
C VAL A 344 -11.54 -4.97 -1.40
N ARG A 345 -12.46 -5.30 -2.32
CA ARG A 345 -12.80 -4.46 -3.47
C ARG A 345 -14.29 -4.15 -3.50
N ASP A 346 -15.04 -4.90 -4.27
CA ASP A 346 -16.47 -4.76 -4.53
C ASP A 346 -17.22 -6.06 -4.25
N ALA A 347 -18.56 -6.01 -4.33
CA ALA A 347 -19.40 -7.15 -4.03
C ALA A 347 -19.11 -8.37 -4.93
N ALA A 348 -18.80 -8.15 -6.20
CA ALA A 348 -18.49 -9.24 -7.14
C ALA A 348 -17.16 -9.93 -6.77
N ALA A 349 -16.17 -9.16 -6.34
CA ALA A 349 -14.89 -9.68 -5.86
C ALA A 349 -15.07 -10.47 -4.56
N THR A 350 -15.87 -9.97 -3.61
CA THR A 350 -16.19 -10.67 -2.36
C THR A 350 -16.86 -12.02 -2.65
N ASP A 351 -17.89 -12.04 -3.51
CA ASP A 351 -18.58 -13.26 -3.90
C ASP A 351 -17.65 -14.28 -4.57
N ARG A 352 -16.77 -13.80 -5.44
CA ARG A 352 -15.84 -14.66 -6.15
C ARG A 352 -14.78 -15.25 -5.21
N LEU A 353 -14.27 -14.45 -4.28
CA LEU A 353 -13.32 -14.91 -3.27
C LEU A 353 -13.94 -15.97 -2.35
N LEU A 354 -15.16 -15.73 -1.83
CA LEU A 354 -15.84 -16.68 -0.94
C LEU A 354 -16.11 -18.02 -1.64
N ARG A 355 -16.61 -18.02 -2.90
CA ARG A 355 -16.78 -19.26 -3.68
C ARG A 355 -15.45 -20.00 -3.94
N ALA A 356 -14.38 -19.24 -4.21
CA ALA A 356 -13.06 -19.83 -4.43
C ALA A 356 -12.50 -20.45 -3.14
N LEU A 357 -12.72 -19.82 -1.99
CA LEU A 357 -12.35 -20.36 -0.67
C LEU A 357 -13.13 -21.63 -0.35
N GLU A 358 -14.46 -21.65 -0.54
CA GLU A 358 -15.28 -22.84 -0.37
C GLU A 358 -14.75 -24.02 -1.20
N THR A 359 -14.46 -23.78 -2.48
CA THR A 359 -13.86 -24.79 -3.37
C THR A 359 -12.46 -25.21 -2.94
N ALA A 360 -11.66 -24.30 -2.39
CA ALA A 360 -10.29 -24.59 -1.96
C ALA A 360 -10.22 -25.42 -0.67
N LEU A 361 -11.28 -25.40 0.16
CA LEU A 361 -11.39 -26.16 1.41
C LEU A 361 -11.97 -27.56 1.20
N GLY A 362 -12.81 -27.75 0.19
CA GLY A 362 -13.40 -29.08 -0.18
C GLY A 362 -12.44 -29.90 -1.00
#